data_8bb6dbc0c46bd891932bc180b1d99d5d
#
_entry.id   8bb6dbc0c46bd891932bc180b1d99d5d
#
_cell.length_a   1.000
_cell.length_b   1.000
_cell.length_c   1.000
_cell.angle_alpha   90.00
_cell.angle_beta   90.00
_cell.angle_gamma   90.00
#
_symmetry.space_group_name_H-M   'P 1'
#
loop_
_entity.id
_entity.type
_entity.pdbx_description
1 polymer ?
#
loop_
_entity_poly.entity_id
_entity_poly.type
_entity_poly.pdbx_seq_one_letter_code
_entity_poly.pdbx_strand_id
1 'polypeptide(L)'
;MTTSKPPKGSRRTLNEPLAAAPTVGAEWEAHVAAELHGVPLAAPGDLSTDEWRRHAMEMVEWIARYLEHPEQHPVLARSAPGAIAAQLPGAPPQHAEPLDRIIADIDRIIVPGLTHWNHPGFFAYFANSASVPGILGELLTSALNVNGMLWKTSPAATELEQVVMDWLRQLLGLGNGWFGMITDTASISTFLALAAAREARPELKIRERGMAGRDDLPTLRVYTSAESHSSIEKAAIALGIGHENVVRVPVDGDFRMRPDALEALIREDDAKGRLAMAVVATVGTTSTASLDPVTEIAEIARSAGAWLHIDAAYGGSMAVVPELQGILDGVELADSIVMNPHKWLFTPMDCSALWVRQPAVLKRAFALVPEYLVTREQDAVVNYMDYGIQLGRRFRALKLWMVLRAYGASGLAARVRHQVALAQAFAQWVRAEPGWVVDAPVHFSLVCFRYQPGGMSDAEADALNERIMTAVNATGEAYLSHTKLRGRYVLRLAIGNIRTDERHVRRAWELLKGRAAEP
;
A
#
# COMPACT_ATOMS: atom_id res chain seq x y z
N MET A 1 40.00 10.68 -36.29
CA MET A 1 39.03 10.04 -35.40
C MET A 1 39.80 9.29 -34.35
N THR A 2 40.06 9.94 -33.22
CA THR A 2 40.91 9.45 -32.14
C THR A 2 40.04 8.88 -31.02
N THR A 3 40.11 7.57 -30.82
CA THR A 3 39.44 6.85 -29.74
C THR A 3 40.31 6.97 -28.46
N SER A 4 39.86 7.73 -27.49
CA SER A 4 40.48 7.78 -26.17
C SER A 4 39.98 6.62 -25.30
N LYS A 5 40.93 5.81 -24.79
CA LYS A 5 40.65 4.76 -23.78
C LYS A 5 40.34 5.41 -22.43
N PRO A 6 39.41 4.87 -21.65
CA PRO A 6 39.17 5.32 -20.27
C PRO A 6 40.34 4.94 -19.35
N PRO A 7 40.61 5.73 -18.28
CA PRO A 7 41.70 5.47 -17.37
C PRO A 7 41.47 4.20 -16.55
N LYS A 8 42.52 3.39 -16.38
CA LYS A 8 42.54 2.21 -15.53
C LYS A 8 42.38 2.63 -14.07
N GLY A 9 41.27 2.30 -13.46
CA GLY A 9 41.08 2.41 -12.02
C GLY A 9 42.09 1.51 -11.28
N SER A 10 42.83 2.10 -10.35
CA SER A 10 43.75 1.39 -9.46
C SER A 10 42.92 0.44 -8.56
N ARG A 11 43.19 -0.85 -8.65
CA ARG A 11 42.69 -1.84 -7.66
C ARG A 11 43.40 -1.54 -6.34
N ARG A 12 42.63 -1.06 -5.35
CA ARG A 12 43.12 -1.04 -3.96
C ARG A 12 43.41 -2.50 -3.54
N THR A 13 44.60 -2.75 -3.08
CA THR A 13 44.99 -4.02 -2.46
C THR A 13 44.29 -4.13 -1.09
N LEU A 14 43.70 -5.29 -0.81
CA LEU A 14 42.94 -5.61 0.41
C LEU A 14 43.79 -5.61 1.72
N ASN A 15 45.01 -5.12 1.72
CA ASN A 15 45.95 -5.12 2.86
C ASN A 15 46.36 -3.74 3.39
N GLU A 16 45.68 -2.64 2.99
CA GLU A 16 45.87 -1.40 3.74
C GLU A 16 45.01 -1.45 5.01
N PRO A 17 45.59 -1.22 6.20
CA PRO A 17 44.81 -1.12 7.42
C PRO A 17 43.76 -0.02 7.25
N LEU A 18 42.50 -0.34 7.47
CA LEU A 18 41.42 0.64 7.57
C LEU A 18 41.90 1.71 8.57
N ALA A 19 41.91 2.97 8.14
CA ALA A 19 42.13 4.07 9.05
C ALA A 19 41.21 3.89 10.25
N ALA A 20 41.77 3.94 11.46
CA ALA A 20 40.98 3.81 12.68
C ALA A 20 39.79 4.76 12.60
N ALA A 21 38.59 4.23 12.90
CA ALA A 21 37.42 5.08 12.99
C ALA A 21 37.75 6.28 13.91
N PRO A 22 37.32 7.50 13.57
CA PRO A 22 37.58 8.64 14.44
C PRO A 22 36.98 8.31 15.81
N THR A 23 37.84 8.04 16.77
CA THR A 23 37.45 8.01 18.18
C THR A 23 36.95 9.40 18.49
N VAL A 24 35.77 9.52 19.09
CA VAL A 24 35.34 10.76 19.74
C VAL A 24 36.48 11.08 20.73
N GLY A 25 37.35 12.01 20.37
CA GLY A 25 38.62 12.13 21.03
C GLY A 25 38.47 12.69 22.45
N ALA A 26 39.48 12.46 23.26
CA ALA A 26 39.57 13.04 24.62
C ALA A 26 39.33 14.57 24.64
N GLU A 27 39.60 15.27 23.54
CA GLU A 27 39.27 16.68 23.35
C GLU A 27 37.78 16.98 23.32
N TRP A 28 36.92 16.11 22.72
CA TRP A 28 35.48 16.25 22.75
C TRP A 28 34.95 15.99 24.17
N GLU A 29 35.44 14.96 24.84
CA GLU A 29 35.03 14.65 26.23
C GLU A 29 35.43 15.76 27.19
N ALA A 30 36.63 16.33 27.02
CA ALA A 30 37.10 17.49 27.80
C ALA A 30 36.29 18.76 27.49
N HIS A 31 35.92 18.99 26.22
CA HIS A 31 35.12 20.14 25.79
C HIS A 31 33.69 20.03 26.39
N VAL A 32 33.03 18.87 26.27
CA VAL A 32 31.73 18.64 26.88
C VAL A 32 31.78 18.76 28.39
N ALA A 33 32.80 18.22 29.04
CA ALA A 33 32.99 18.35 30.49
C ALA A 33 33.21 19.80 30.93
N ALA A 34 33.95 20.58 30.16
CA ALA A 34 34.20 22.00 30.45
C ALA A 34 32.95 22.86 30.27
N GLU A 35 32.16 22.61 29.20
CA GLU A 35 30.91 23.33 28.97
C GLU A 35 29.83 23.00 30.00
N LEU A 36 29.84 21.77 30.54
CA LEU A 36 28.87 21.33 31.57
C LEU A 36 29.28 21.74 33.00
N HIS A 37 30.52 22.22 33.22
CA HIS A 37 30.96 22.66 34.54
C HIS A 37 30.25 23.95 34.97
N GLY A 38 29.29 23.80 35.91
CA GLY A 38 28.55 24.93 36.47
C GLY A 38 27.26 25.30 35.72
N VAL A 39 26.92 24.62 34.63
CA VAL A 39 25.61 24.75 33.96
C VAL A 39 24.64 23.80 34.64
N PRO A 40 23.44 24.28 35.10
CA PRO A 40 22.40 23.37 35.51
C PRO A 40 22.09 22.37 34.41
N LEU A 41 22.16 21.07 34.67
CA LEU A 41 21.81 20.00 33.72
C LEU A 41 20.27 19.94 33.50
N ALA A 42 19.61 21.10 33.41
CA ALA A 42 18.23 21.18 33.01
C ALA A 42 18.17 20.95 31.50
N ALA A 43 17.42 19.91 31.08
CA ALA A 43 17.17 19.69 29.67
C ALA A 43 16.51 20.96 29.06
N PRO A 44 16.85 21.31 27.80
CA PRO A 44 16.19 22.44 27.12
C PRO A 44 14.66 22.32 27.08
N GLY A 45 14.16 21.08 27.21
CA GLY A 45 12.72 20.81 27.25
C GLY A 45 12.07 20.83 25.88
N ASP A 46 10.75 20.77 25.89
CA ASP A 46 9.88 20.92 24.74
C ASP A 46 9.04 22.20 24.92
N LEU A 47 8.12 22.47 24.01
CA LEU A 47 7.15 23.55 24.15
C LEU A 47 6.41 23.46 25.49
N SER A 48 6.08 24.62 26.07
CA SER A 48 5.21 24.64 27.26
C SER A 48 3.84 24.05 26.94
N THR A 49 3.16 23.51 27.97
CA THR A 49 1.81 22.95 27.81
C THR A 49 0.82 23.97 27.24
N ASP A 50 0.97 25.25 27.55
CA ASP A 50 0.08 26.31 27.05
C ASP A 50 0.35 26.65 25.58
N GLU A 51 1.61 26.72 25.16
CA GLU A 51 1.99 26.83 23.75
C GLU A 51 1.52 25.64 22.94
N TRP A 52 1.76 24.41 23.44
CA TRP A 52 1.27 23.20 22.81
C TRP A 52 -0.26 23.24 22.64
N ARG A 53 -1.00 23.58 23.70
CA ARG A 53 -2.47 23.64 23.63
C ARG A 53 -2.94 24.66 22.61
N ARG A 54 -2.34 25.85 22.56
CA ARG A 54 -2.69 26.91 21.60
C ARG A 54 -2.50 26.41 20.16
N HIS A 55 -1.32 25.91 19.82
CA HIS A 55 -1.03 25.46 18.46
C HIS A 55 -1.80 24.18 18.08
N ALA A 56 -2.03 23.27 19.02
CA ALA A 56 -2.86 22.10 18.77
C ALA A 56 -4.30 22.48 18.42
N MET A 57 -4.87 23.47 19.10
CA MET A 57 -6.22 23.98 18.77
C MET A 57 -6.26 24.64 17.38
N GLU A 58 -5.25 25.44 17.05
CA GLU A 58 -5.10 26.05 15.71
C GLU A 58 -5.03 24.98 14.61
N MET A 59 -4.24 23.93 14.81
CA MET A 59 -4.12 22.81 13.86
C MET A 59 -5.40 22.01 13.74
N VAL A 60 -6.11 21.75 14.85
CA VAL A 60 -7.40 21.05 14.82
C VAL A 60 -8.43 21.85 14.03
N GLU A 61 -8.49 23.16 14.24
CA GLU A 61 -9.39 24.04 13.50
C GLU A 61 -9.01 24.12 12.00
N TRP A 62 -7.71 24.16 11.70
CA TRP A 62 -7.23 24.09 10.33
C TRP A 62 -7.66 22.78 9.64
N ILE A 63 -7.46 21.64 10.31
CA ILE A 63 -7.86 20.32 9.81
C ILE A 63 -9.38 20.28 9.59
N ALA A 64 -10.17 20.81 10.52
CA ALA A 64 -11.63 20.86 10.40
C ALA A 64 -12.07 21.61 9.14
N ARG A 65 -11.56 22.83 8.91
CA ARG A 65 -11.84 23.61 7.70
C ARG A 65 -11.41 22.88 6.42
N TYR A 66 -10.23 22.29 6.40
CA TYR A 66 -9.74 21.52 5.26
C TYR A 66 -10.66 20.32 4.93
N LEU A 67 -11.13 19.61 5.95
CA LEU A 67 -12.00 18.43 5.77
C LEU A 67 -13.44 18.81 5.43
N GLU A 68 -13.89 20.01 5.81
CA GLU A 68 -15.22 20.54 5.49
C GLU A 68 -15.30 21.01 4.03
N HIS A 69 -14.23 21.61 3.53
CA HIS A 69 -14.19 22.24 2.22
C HIS A 69 -12.99 21.79 1.35
N PRO A 70 -12.76 20.47 1.15
CA PRO A 70 -11.62 20.01 0.37
C PRO A 70 -11.68 20.46 -1.10
N GLU A 71 -12.89 20.78 -1.62
CA GLU A 71 -13.14 21.25 -2.98
C GLU A 71 -12.64 22.69 -3.24
N GLN A 72 -12.22 23.42 -2.20
CA GLN A 72 -11.55 24.74 -2.38
C GLN A 72 -10.14 24.58 -2.96
N HIS A 73 -9.56 23.38 -2.91
CA HIS A 73 -8.28 23.07 -3.50
C HIS A 73 -8.45 22.29 -4.81
N PRO A 74 -7.58 22.50 -5.81
CA PRO A 74 -7.59 21.64 -7.00
C PRO A 74 -7.20 20.24 -6.61
N VAL A 75 -7.94 19.23 -7.08
CA VAL A 75 -7.65 17.82 -6.71
C VAL A 75 -6.24 17.38 -7.10
N LEU A 76 -5.75 17.82 -8.27
CA LEU A 76 -4.40 17.54 -8.78
C LEU A 76 -3.50 18.76 -8.56
N ALA A 77 -2.32 18.53 -7.99
CA ALA A 77 -1.31 19.58 -7.85
C ALA A 77 -0.94 20.20 -9.21
N ARG A 78 -0.80 21.53 -9.22
CA ARG A 78 -0.43 22.31 -10.40
C ARG A 78 1.03 22.77 -10.38
N SER A 79 1.82 22.27 -9.43
CA SER A 79 3.22 22.67 -9.25
C SER A 79 4.14 22.02 -10.28
N ALA A 80 5.01 22.82 -10.89
CA ALA A 80 6.08 22.30 -11.73
C ALA A 80 7.16 21.60 -10.87
N PRO A 81 7.92 20.64 -11.43
CA PRO A 81 9.06 20.03 -10.75
C PRO A 81 10.04 21.07 -10.20
N GLY A 82 10.39 20.96 -8.92
CA GLY A 82 11.29 21.89 -8.23
C GLY A 82 10.64 23.15 -7.66
N ALA A 83 9.39 23.49 -8.03
CA ALA A 83 8.72 24.72 -7.60
C ALA A 83 8.50 24.80 -6.08
N ILE A 84 8.26 23.66 -5.42
CA ILE A 84 8.12 23.61 -3.95
C ILE A 84 9.48 23.79 -3.29
N ALA A 85 10.49 23.03 -3.72
CA ALA A 85 11.83 23.11 -3.16
C ALA A 85 12.43 24.53 -3.28
N ALA A 86 12.14 25.24 -4.38
CA ALA A 86 12.62 26.61 -4.60
C ALA A 86 12.01 27.65 -3.62
N GLN A 87 10.92 27.32 -2.93
CA GLN A 87 10.28 28.17 -1.93
C GLN A 87 10.75 27.86 -0.50
N LEU A 88 11.46 26.76 -0.30
CA LEU A 88 12.01 26.36 1.00
C LEU A 88 13.43 26.91 1.18
N PRO A 89 13.88 27.15 2.43
CA PRO A 89 15.26 27.56 2.70
C PRO A 89 16.27 26.56 2.13
N GLY A 90 17.35 27.06 1.52
CA GLY A 90 18.41 26.22 0.95
C GLY A 90 19.33 25.56 1.99
N ALA A 91 19.20 25.92 3.27
CA ALA A 91 19.96 25.37 4.39
C ALA A 91 19.05 25.23 5.62
N PRO A 92 19.36 24.32 6.57
CA PRO A 92 18.59 24.21 7.80
C PRO A 92 18.67 25.51 8.62
N PRO A 93 17.60 25.89 9.34
CA PRO A 93 17.60 27.08 10.17
C PRO A 93 18.65 26.95 11.29
N GLN A 94 19.44 28.00 11.47
CA GLN A 94 20.46 28.06 12.54
C GLN A 94 19.83 28.39 13.91
N HIS A 95 18.68 29.01 13.91
CA HIS A 95 17.92 29.36 15.12
C HIS A 95 16.49 28.87 15.00
N ALA A 96 15.85 28.59 16.13
CA ALA A 96 14.45 28.22 16.17
C ALA A 96 13.56 29.33 15.55
N GLU A 97 12.54 28.89 14.80
CA GLU A 97 11.54 29.78 14.22
C GLU A 97 10.23 29.66 15.02
N PRO A 98 9.44 30.75 15.12
CA PRO A 98 8.12 30.67 15.74
C PRO A 98 7.22 29.66 15.03
N LEU A 99 6.50 28.84 15.80
CA LEU A 99 5.66 27.78 15.25
C LEU A 99 4.53 28.33 14.37
N ASP A 100 3.99 29.53 14.70
CA ASP A 100 3.00 30.23 13.88
C ASP A 100 3.49 30.47 12.44
N ARG A 101 4.77 30.82 12.27
CA ARG A 101 5.38 31.01 10.96
C ARG A 101 5.48 29.69 10.20
N ILE A 102 5.87 28.61 10.89
CA ILE A 102 5.99 27.28 10.29
C ILE A 102 4.60 26.80 9.85
N ILE A 103 3.57 27.00 10.66
CA ILE A 103 2.18 26.67 10.34
C ILE A 103 1.71 27.48 9.12
N ALA A 104 2.01 28.77 9.05
CA ALA A 104 1.66 29.62 7.90
C ALA A 104 2.35 29.14 6.60
N ASP A 105 3.57 28.63 6.68
CA ASP A 105 4.28 28.08 5.53
C ASP A 105 3.63 26.77 5.00
N ILE A 106 2.92 26.03 5.83
CA ILE A 106 2.12 24.87 5.39
C ILE A 106 1.07 25.33 4.38
N ASP A 107 0.28 26.35 4.71
CA ASP A 107 -0.75 26.90 3.81
C ASP A 107 -0.18 27.56 2.55
N ARG A 108 0.93 28.25 2.71
CA ARG A 108 1.53 29.02 1.62
C ARG A 108 2.33 28.17 0.65
N ILE A 109 3.07 27.17 1.13
CA ILE A 109 4.05 26.40 0.34
C ILE A 109 3.61 24.96 0.13
N ILE A 110 3.19 24.27 1.20
CA ILE A 110 2.99 22.82 1.17
C ILE A 110 1.64 22.47 0.56
N VAL A 111 0.56 23.05 1.07
CA VAL A 111 -0.82 22.72 0.64
C VAL A 111 -1.03 22.95 -0.87
N PRO A 112 -0.58 24.06 -1.49
CA PRO A 112 -0.73 24.27 -2.93
C PRO A 112 0.04 23.26 -3.80
N GLY A 113 1.06 22.60 -3.23
CA GLY A 113 1.86 21.56 -3.88
C GLY A 113 1.30 20.16 -3.74
N LEU A 114 0.21 19.95 -3.01
CA LEU A 114 -0.37 18.63 -2.77
C LEU A 114 -1.36 18.24 -3.87
N THR A 115 -1.34 16.96 -4.24
CA THR A 115 -2.50 16.31 -4.85
C THR A 115 -3.39 15.85 -3.70
N HIS A 116 -4.63 16.37 -3.65
CA HIS A 116 -5.50 16.21 -2.49
C HIS A 116 -6.27 14.89 -2.53
N TRP A 117 -5.71 13.83 -1.92
CA TRP A 117 -6.31 12.49 -1.85
C TRP A 117 -7.64 12.47 -1.07
N ASN A 118 -7.87 13.43 -0.18
CA ASN A 118 -9.15 13.60 0.52
C ASN A 118 -10.21 14.39 -0.28
N HIS A 119 -9.86 14.91 -1.46
CA HIS A 119 -10.80 15.63 -2.33
C HIS A 119 -11.84 14.65 -2.90
N PRO A 120 -13.16 14.97 -2.85
CA PRO A 120 -14.22 14.08 -3.30
C PRO A 120 -14.19 13.78 -4.82
N GLY A 121 -13.52 14.61 -5.61
CA GLY A 121 -13.24 14.41 -7.03
C GLY A 121 -11.97 13.60 -7.32
N PHE A 122 -11.35 12.98 -6.33
CA PHE A 122 -10.21 12.10 -6.53
C PHE A 122 -10.68 10.70 -6.98
N PHE A 123 -10.64 10.44 -8.26
CA PHE A 123 -11.07 9.19 -8.90
C PHE A 123 -9.91 8.39 -9.52
N ALA A 124 -8.67 8.83 -9.34
CA ALA A 124 -7.50 8.14 -9.85
C ALA A 124 -7.07 6.99 -8.92
N TYR A 125 -6.34 6.03 -9.46
CA TYR A 125 -5.78 4.88 -8.72
C TYR A 125 -6.84 4.15 -7.87
N PHE A 126 -6.56 3.95 -6.58
CA PHE A 126 -7.50 3.59 -5.52
C PHE A 126 -7.35 4.59 -4.37
N ALA A 127 -8.41 5.30 -4.03
CA ALA A 127 -8.36 6.37 -3.04
C ALA A 127 -7.91 5.89 -1.66
N ASN A 128 -7.05 6.67 -1.01
CA ASN A 128 -6.70 6.53 0.41
C ASN A 128 -7.40 7.66 1.17
N SER A 129 -8.68 7.53 1.47
CA SER A 129 -9.38 8.58 2.18
C SER A 129 -9.25 8.43 3.70
N ALA A 130 -8.86 9.52 4.36
CA ALA A 130 -8.78 9.56 5.81
C ALA A 130 -10.14 9.93 6.43
N SER A 131 -10.63 9.06 7.31
CA SER A 131 -11.80 9.36 8.13
C SER A 131 -11.43 10.10 9.41
N VAL A 132 -12.36 10.89 9.96
CA VAL A 132 -12.13 11.63 11.20
C VAL A 132 -11.70 10.72 12.38
N PRO A 133 -12.37 9.58 12.64
CA PRO A 133 -11.89 8.66 13.69
C PRO A 133 -10.46 8.18 13.48
N GLY A 134 -10.09 7.91 12.21
CA GLY A 134 -8.74 7.50 11.88
C GLY A 134 -7.70 8.59 12.11
N ILE A 135 -8.01 9.84 11.77
CA ILE A 135 -7.15 11.02 12.02
C ILE A 135 -6.92 11.21 13.52
N LEU A 136 -7.97 11.11 14.34
CA LEU A 136 -7.86 11.20 15.79
C LEU A 136 -7.00 10.05 16.37
N GLY A 137 -7.13 8.84 15.81
CA GLY A 137 -6.28 7.70 16.16
C GLY A 137 -4.80 7.93 15.83
N GLU A 138 -4.49 8.58 14.70
CA GLU A 138 -3.12 8.97 14.33
C GLU A 138 -2.55 10.04 15.27
N LEU A 139 -3.34 11.03 15.64
CA LEU A 139 -2.94 12.06 16.61
C LEU A 139 -2.54 11.43 17.95
N LEU A 140 -3.39 10.54 18.46
CA LEU A 140 -3.10 9.80 19.70
C LEU A 140 -1.89 8.87 19.55
N THR A 141 -1.76 8.18 18.44
CA THR A 141 -0.60 7.31 18.16
C THR A 141 0.71 8.10 18.21
N SER A 142 0.73 9.32 17.66
CA SER A 142 1.90 10.19 17.69
C SER A 142 2.19 10.73 19.08
N ALA A 143 1.16 11.09 19.83
CA ALA A 143 1.31 11.59 21.20
C ALA A 143 1.80 10.51 22.20
N LEU A 144 1.28 9.28 22.06
CA LEU A 144 1.69 8.14 22.90
C LEU A 144 3.07 7.61 22.51
N ASN A 145 3.43 7.68 21.24
CA ASN A 145 4.72 7.34 20.64
C ASN A 145 5.33 6.01 21.12
N VAL A 146 4.51 4.99 21.29
CA VAL A 146 4.96 3.67 21.73
C VAL A 146 5.56 2.86 20.59
N ASN A 147 6.58 2.05 20.90
CA ASN A 147 7.11 1.06 19.98
C ASN A 147 6.49 -0.32 20.25
N GLY A 148 5.62 -0.79 19.36
CA GLY A 148 4.90 -2.07 19.46
C GLY A 148 5.72 -3.29 19.02
N MET A 149 7.03 -3.29 19.19
CA MET A 149 7.91 -4.41 18.77
C MET A 149 7.70 -5.67 19.62
N LEU A 150 7.63 -5.51 20.92
CA LEU A 150 7.45 -6.55 21.92
C LEU A 150 6.17 -6.32 22.71
N TRP A 151 5.56 -7.38 23.21
CA TRP A 151 4.49 -7.26 24.19
C TRP A 151 4.94 -6.46 25.41
N LYS A 152 6.15 -6.71 25.91
CA LYS A 152 6.72 -6.03 27.08
C LYS A 152 6.84 -4.51 26.90
N THR A 153 7.17 -4.03 25.71
CA THR A 153 7.31 -2.58 25.43
C THR A 153 5.96 -1.88 25.27
N SER A 154 4.91 -2.58 24.92
CA SER A 154 3.53 -2.09 24.91
C SER A 154 2.53 -3.25 24.84
N PRO A 155 2.10 -3.79 26.00
CA PRO A 155 1.05 -4.82 26.03
C PRO A 155 -0.23 -4.38 25.33
N ALA A 156 -0.66 -3.14 25.58
CA ALA A 156 -1.86 -2.58 24.95
C ALA A 156 -1.76 -2.51 23.42
N ALA A 157 -0.60 -2.15 22.86
CA ALA A 157 -0.43 -2.10 21.40
C ALA A 157 -0.51 -3.51 20.78
N THR A 158 0.13 -4.49 21.40
CA THR A 158 0.14 -5.88 20.94
C THR A 158 -1.27 -6.49 21.03
N GLU A 159 -1.90 -6.40 22.17
CA GLU A 159 -3.21 -7.03 22.40
C GLU A 159 -4.31 -6.34 21.59
N LEU A 160 -4.27 -5.01 21.45
CA LEU A 160 -5.20 -4.29 20.58
C LEU A 160 -5.02 -4.69 19.11
N GLU A 161 -3.79 -4.91 18.63
CA GLU A 161 -3.55 -5.41 17.27
C GLU A 161 -4.17 -6.80 17.07
N GLN A 162 -4.00 -7.72 18.03
CA GLN A 162 -4.63 -9.04 17.98
C GLN A 162 -6.16 -8.93 17.90
N VAL A 163 -6.77 -8.09 18.74
CA VAL A 163 -8.22 -7.90 18.78
C VAL A 163 -8.75 -7.29 17.49
N VAL A 164 -8.15 -6.23 16.98
CA VAL A 164 -8.65 -5.59 15.74
C VAL A 164 -8.43 -6.46 14.51
N MET A 165 -7.35 -7.25 14.47
CA MET A 165 -7.11 -8.21 13.40
C MET A 165 -8.14 -9.35 13.42
N ASP A 166 -8.55 -9.81 14.60
CA ASP A 166 -9.62 -10.80 14.74
C ASP A 166 -11.00 -10.21 14.39
N TRP A 167 -11.31 -8.99 14.83
CA TRP A 167 -12.54 -8.31 14.42
C TRP A 167 -12.62 -8.14 12.90
N LEU A 168 -11.54 -7.69 12.29
CA LEU A 168 -11.49 -7.52 10.84
C LEU A 168 -11.63 -8.86 10.10
N ARG A 169 -10.97 -9.92 10.59
CA ARG A 169 -11.14 -11.29 10.10
C ARG A 169 -12.61 -11.72 10.09
N GLN A 170 -13.32 -11.49 11.20
CA GLN A 170 -14.74 -11.81 11.31
C GLN A 170 -15.59 -10.98 10.34
N LEU A 171 -15.32 -9.68 10.21
CA LEU A 171 -16.02 -8.80 9.26
C LEU A 171 -15.87 -9.25 7.81
N LEU A 172 -14.71 -9.81 7.45
CA LEU A 172 -14.44 -10.35 6.12
C LEU A 172 -15.01 -11.76 5.90
N GLY A 173 -15.59 -12.38 6.91
CA GLY A 173 -16.06 -13.76 6.82
C GLY A 173 -14.95 -14.81 6.78
N LEU A 174 -13.71 -14.45 7.08
CA LEU A 174 -12.62 -15.41 7.15
C LEU A 174 -12.81 -16.35 8.35
N GLY A 175 -12.75 -17.65 8.11
CA GLY A 175 -12.86 -18.69 9.15
C GLY A 175 -11.79 -18.59 10.23
N ASN A 176 -11.81 -19.50 11.20
CA ASN A 176 -10.78 -19.57 12.24
C ASN A 176 -9.43 -20.08 11.72
N GLY A 177 -8.38 -19.95 12.53
CA GLY A 177 -7.05 -20.48 12.22
C GLY A 177 -6.15 -19.52 11.42
N TRP A 178 -6.46 -18.23 11.42
CA TRP A 178 -5.62 -17.20 10.86
C TRP A 178 -4.88 -16.42 11.95
N PHE A 179 -3.59 -16.26 11.79
CA PHE A 179 -2.79 -15.29 12.55
C PHE A 179 -2.74 -13.98 11.78
N GLY A 180 -3.14 -12.90 12.41
CA GLY A 180 -3.20 -11.58 11.80
C GLY A 180 -2.14 -10.63 12.33
N MET A 181 -1.58 -9.79 11.44
CA MET A 181 -0.69 -8.70 11.80
C MET A 181 -0.89 -7.48 10.90
N ILE A 182 -0.60 -6.29 11.42
CA ILE A 182 -0.66 -5.04 10.65
C ILE A 182 0.74 -4.69 10.15
N THR A 183 0.87 -4.46 8.86
CA THR A 183 2.04 -3.88 8.21
C THR A 183 1.73 -2.46 7.71
N ASP A 184 2.71 -1.79 7.09
CA ASP A 184 2.49 -0.48 6.47
C ASP A 184 1.68 -0.61 5.17
N THR A 185 2.13 -1.44 4.23
CA THR A 185 1.54 -1.55 2.88
C THR A 185 1.40 -3.01 2.44
N ALA A 186 0.52 -3.26 1.46
CA ALA A 186 0.43 -4.57 0.82
C ALA A 186 1.76 -4.99 0.16
N SER A 187 2.62 -4.05 -0.22
CA SER A 187 3.95 -4.39 -0.76
C SER A 187 4.81 -5.11 0.27
N ILE A 188 4.77 -4.67 1.53
CA ILE A 188 5.45 -5.38 2.64
C ILE A 188 4.70 -6.66 3.00
N SER A 189 3.36 -6.65 3.05
CA SER A 189 2.58 -7.87 3.29
C SER A 189 2.89 -8.97 2.26
N THR A 190 2.94 -8.63 0.96
CA THR A 190 3.31 -9.55 -0.12
C THR A 190 4.76 -10.03 0.02
N PHE A 191 5.70 -9.13 0.36
CA PHE A 191 7.08 -9.50 0.63
C PHE A 191 7.17 -10.52 1.77
N LEU A 192 6.45 -10.30 2.89
CA LEU A 192 6.41 -11.24 4.02
C LEU A 192 5.77 -12.57 3.63
N ALA A 193 4.70 -12.56 2.84
CA ALA A 193 4.03 -13.76 2.36
C ALA A 193 4.94 -14.60 1.44
N LEU A 194 5.66 -13.95 0.51
CA LEU A 194 6.61 -14.67 -0.35
C LEU A 194 7.86 -15.12 0.40
N ALA A 195 8.30 -14.39 1.42
CA ALA A 195 9.36 -14.87 2.33
C ALA A 195 8.90 -16.10 3.11
N ALA A 196 7.65 -16.12 3.60
CA ALA A 196 7.08 -17.31 4.24
C ALA A 196 6.95 -18.46 3.24
N ALA A 197 6.52 -18.22 2.00
CA ALA A 197 6.47 -19.24 0.94
C ALA A 197 7.84 -19.92 0.72
N ARG A 198 8.92 -19.11 0.71
CA ARG A 198 10.29 -19.61 0.60
C ARG A 198 10.69 -20.46 1.82
N GLU A 199 10.37 -20.00 3.03
CA GLU A 199 10.66 -20.70 4.28
C GLU A 199 9.72 -21.91 4.56
N ALA A 200 8.62 -22.03 3.83
CA ALA A 200 7.78 -23.23 3.83
C ALA A 200 8.50 -24.46 3.23
N ARG A 201 9.68 -24.24 2.62
CA ARG A 201 10.58 -25.24 2.05
C ARG A 201 11.89 -25.32 2.87
N PRO A 202 11.86 -25.79 4.13
CA PRO A 202 13.03 -25.80 5.01
C PRO A 202 14.17 -26.69 4.49
N GLU A 203 13.86 -27.69 3.66
CA GLU A 203 14.85 -28.56 3.00
C GLU A 203 15.82 -27.80 2.10
N LEU A 204 15.40 -26.65 1.57
CA LEU A 204 16.24 -25.80 0.73
C LEU A 204 17.30 -25.01 1.54
N LYS A 205 17.15 -24.89 2.85
CA LYS A 205 18.09 -24.21 3.77
C LYS A 205 18.52 -22.82 3.29
N ILE A 206 17.56 -22.06 2.72
CA ILE A 206 17.88 -20.76 2.12
C ILE A 206 18.20 -19.72 3.19
N ARG A 207 17.52 -19.80 4.34
CA ARG A 207 17.80 -18.89 5.46
C ARG A 207 19.24 -18.99 5.96
N GLU A 208 19.79 -20.20 6.04
CA GLU A 208 21.13 -20.46 6.57
C GLU A 208 22.22 -20.23 5.52
N ARG A 209 21.97 -20.64 4.28
CA ARG A 209 23.00 -20.74 3.24
C ARG A 209 22.88 -19.71 2.13
N GLY A 210 21.76 -18.96 2.09
CA GLY A 210 21.44 -18.07 0.97
C GLY A 210 21.10 -18.85 -0.31
N MET A 211 21.04 -18.13 -1.43
CA MET A 211 20.73 -18.69 -2.76
C MET A 211 21.89 -18.58 -3.75
N ALA A 212 22.74 -17.56 -3.61
CA ALA A 212 23.84 -17.34 -4.55
C ALA A 212 24.90 -18.43 -4.49
N GLY A 213 25.37 -18.86 -5.66
CA GLY A 213 26.44 -19.88 -5.77
C GLY A 213 26.02 -21.30 -5.35
N ARG A 214 24.74 -21.61 -5.41
CA ARG A 214 24.17 -22.90 -5.01
C ARG A 214 23.61 -23.66 -6.21
N ASP A 215 24.35 -24.67 -6.65
CA ASP A 215 23.95 -25.58 -7.74
C ASP A 215 22.92 -26.64 -7.28
N ASP A 216 22.75 -26.79 -5.94
CA ASP A 216 21.80 -27.73 -5.33
C ASP A 216 20.37 -27.18 -5.21
N LEU A 217 20.12 -25.90 -5.61
CA LEU A 217 18.79 -25.31 -5.56
C LEU A 217 18.06 -25.38 -6.90
N PRO A 218 16.79 -25.81 -6.91
CA PRO A 218 15.94 -25.61 -8.08
C PRO A 218 15.67 -24.12 -8.31
N THR A 219 15.41 -23.74 -9.55
CA THR A 219 14.88 -22.39 -9.84
C THR A 219 13.51 -22.23 -9.21
N LEU A 220 13.37 -21.28 -8.30
CA LEU A 220 12.10 -20.96 -7.63
C LEU A 220 11.23 -20.12 -8.55
N ARG A 221 9.95 -20.49 -8.71
CA ARG A 221 8.99 -19.80 -9.57
C ARG A 221 7.86 -19.22 -8.74
N VAL A 222 7.43 -17.99 -9.11
CA VAL A 222 6.24 -17.33 -8.56
C VAL A 222 5.28 -17.10 -9.72
N TYR A 223 4.05 -17.60 -9.61
CA TYR A 223 3.01 -17.47 -10.64
C TYR A 223 1.99 -16.41 -10.20
N THR A 224 1.65 -15.52 -11.11
CA THR A 224 0.67 -14.46 -10.85
C THR A 224 0.00 -14.03 -12.16
N SER A 225 -1.18 -13.42 -12.10
CA SER A 225 -1.86 -13.00 -13.33
C SER A 225 -1.12 -11.86 -14.04
N ALA A 226 -1.35 -11.73 -15.35
CA ALA A 226 -0.82 -10.59 -16.12
C ALA A 226 -1.34 -9.24 -15.59
N GLU A 227 -2.46 -9.22 -14.86
CA GLU A 227 -3.12 -8.04 -14.30
C GLU A 227 -2.73 -7.76 -12.84
N SER A 228 -1.86 -8.55 -12.24
CA SER A 228 -1.45 -8.40 -10.84
C SER A 228 -0.56 -7.18 -10.59
N HIS A 229 -0.52 -6.75 -9.34
CA HIS A 229 0.23 -5.58 -8.93
C HIS A 229 1.76 -5.83 -8.94
N SER A 230 2.54 -4.81 -9.28
CA SER A 230 4.01 -4.87 -9.34
C SER A 230 4.72 -5.18 -8.01
N SER A 231 4.02 -5.15 -6.88
CA SER A 231 4.56 -5.54 -5.56
C SER A 231 5.07 -6.98 -5.54
N ILE A 232 4.45 -7.87 -6.31
CA ILE A 232 4.85 -9.28 -6.41
C ILE A 232 6.24 -9.40 -7.04
N GLU A 233 6.46 -8.69 -8.16
CA GLU A 233 7.77 -8.67 -8.82
C GLU A 233 8.84 -8.02 -7.94
N LYS A 234 8.50 -6.89 -7.30
CA LYS A 234 9.42 -6.22 -6.36
C LYS A 234 9.79 -7.12 -5.19
N ALA A 235 8.84 -7.86 -4.65
CA ALA A 235 9.10 -8.83 -3.58
C ALA A 235 10.00 -9.98 -4.07
N ALA A 236 9.75 -10.53 -5.25
CA ALA A 236 10.58 -11.57 -5.85
C ALA A 236 12.03 -11.08 -6.10
N ILE A 237 12.19 -9.86 -6.60
CA ILE A 237 13.52 -9.22 -6.77
C ILE A 237 14.22 -9.08 -5.42
N ALA A 238 13.55 -8.52 -4.42
CA ALA A 238 14.12 -8.27 -3.10
C ALA A 238 14.48 -9.56 -2.36
N LEU A 239 13.75 -10.65 -2.59
CA LEU A 239 14.02 -11.98 -2.03
C LEU A 239 15.12 -12.76 -2.78
N GLY A 240 15.69 -12.20 -3.84
CA GLY A 240 16.71 -12.87 -4.65
C GLY A 240 16.19 -13.96 -5.58
N ILE A 241 14.86 -14.07 -5.76
CA ILE A 241 14.23 -14.98 -6.71
C ILE A 241 14.47 -14.49 -8.15
N GLY A 242 14.41 -13.17 -8.34
CA GLY A 242 14.62 -12.51 -9.62
C GLY A 242 13.34 -12.32 -10.43
N HIS A 243 13.33 -11.26 -11.23
CA HIS A 243 12.17 -10.84 -12.05
C HIS A 243 11.78 -11.91 -13.09
N GLU A 244 12.76 -12.55 -13.75
CA GLU A 244 12.52 -13.57 -14.77
C GLU A 244 11.82 -14.84 -14.23
N ASN A 245 11.81 -15.02 -12.94
CA ASN A 245 11.18 -16.14 -12.25
C ASN A 245 9.74 -15.84 -11.79
N VAL A 246 9.24 -14.63 -12.07
CA VAL A 246 7.82 -14.30 -11.93
C VAL A 246 7.10 -14.60 -13.23
N VAL A 247 6.29 -15.64 -13.22
CA VAL A 247 5.54 -16.14 -14.39
C VAL A 247 4.22 -15.42 -14.47
N ARG A 248 4.03 -14.66 -15.57
CA ARG A 248 2.76 -13.98 -15.84
C ARG A 248 1.79 -14.94 -16.50
N VAL A 249 0.78 -15.38 -15.77
CA VAL A 249 -0.28 -16.28 -16.25
C VAL A 249 -1.26 -15.47 -17.10
N PRO A 250 -1.62 -15.94 -18.31
CA PRO A 250 -2.62 -15.29 -19.15
C PRO A 250 -3.97 -15.13 -18.45
N VAL A 251 -4.72 -14.11 -18.87
CA VAL A 251 -6.07 -13.84 -18.37
C VAL A 251 -7.13 -14.15 -19.43
N ASP A 252 -8.37 -14.32 -18.97
CA ASP A 252 -9.56 -14.51 -19.83
C ASP A 252 -10.13 -13.18 -20.37
N GLY A 253 -11.33 -13.25 -20.95
CA GLY A 253 -12.05 -12.09 -21.47
C GLY A 253 -12.46 -11.09 -20.41
N ASP A 254 -12.56 -11.49 -19.15
CA ASP A 254 -12.93 -10.68 -17.99
C ASP A 254 -11.72 -10.29 -17.15
N PHE A 255 -10.49 -10.43 -17.71
CA PHE A 255 -9.21 -10.11 -17.06
C PHE A 255 -8.92 -10.92 -15.77
N ARG A 256 -9.46 -12.15 -15.69
CA ARG A 256 -9.21 -13.08 -14.58
C ARG A 256 -8.11 -14.06 -14.97
N MET A 257 -7.27 -14.47 -14.01
CA MET A 257 -6.27 -15.51 -14.24
C MET A 257 -6.93 -16.77 -14.81
N ARG A 258 -6.33 -17.36 -15.84
CA ARG A 258 -6.80 -18.62 -16.43
C ARG A 258 -6.22 -19.81 -15.66
N PRO A 259 -7.04 -20.62 -14.97
CA PRO A 259 -6.57 -21.79 -14.23
C PRO A 259 -5.90 -22.84 -15.13
N ASP A 260 -6.46 -23.08 -16.33
CA ASP A 260 -5.90 -24.01 -17.29
C ASP A 260 -4.49 -23.61 -17.76
N ALA A 261 -4.26 -22.32 -17.97
CA ALA A 261 -2.96 -21.79 -18.32
C ALA A 261 -1.96 -21.88 -17.13
N LEU A 262 -2.44 -21.60 -15.90
CA LEU A 262 -1.63 -21.77 -14.69
C LEU A 262 -1.14 -23.20 -14.54
N GLU A 263 -2.06 -24.18 -14.65
CA GLU A 263 -1.73 -25.60 -14.55
C GLU A 263 -0.71 -26.03 -15.61
N ALA A 264 -0.90 -25.58 -16.86
CA ALA A 264 0.01 -25.90 -17.95
C ALA A 264 1.42 -25.34 -17.70
N LEU A 265 1.53 -24.08 -17.24
CA LEU A 265 2.81 -23.42 -16.95
C LEU A 265 3.55 -24.09 -15.77
N ILE A 266 2.83 -24.47 -14.71
CA ILE A 266 3.42 -25.19 -13.58
C ILE A 266 3.93 -26.55 -14.03
N ARG A 267 3.16 -27.31 -14.82
CA ARG A 267 3.58 -28.62 -15.36
C ARG A 267 4.80 -28.51 -16.27
N GLU A 268 4.87 -27.47 -17.11
CA GLU A 268 6.02 -27.21 -17.95
C GLU A 268 7.28 -26.90 -17.14
N ASP A 269 7.15 -26.09 -16.07
CA ASP A 269 8.26 -25.75 -15.19
C ASP A 269 8.74 -26.96 -14.36
N ASP A 270 7.82 -27.79 -13.86
CA ASP A 270 8.14 -29.03 -13.15
C ASP A 270 8.93 -29.99 -14.02
N ALA A 271 8.52 -30.19 -15.27
CA ALA A 271 9.26 -31.01 -16.24
C ALA A 271 10.69 -30.51 -16.52
N LYS A 272 10.97 -29.22 -16.24
CA LYS A 272 12.30 -28.58 -16.34
C LYS A 272 13.05 -28.56 -15.00
N GLY A 273 12.55 -29.23 -13.95
CA GLY A 273 13.15 -29.24 -12.62
C GLY A 273 13.05 -27.88 -11.88
N ARG A 274 12.10 -27.02 -12.27
CA ARG A 274 11.82 -25.76 -11.57
C ARG A 274 10.76 -25.99 -10.49
N LEU A 275 10.88 -25.27 -9.38
CA LEU A 275 9.99 -25.44 -8.23
C LEU A 275 8.93 -24.32 -8.19
N ALA A 276 7.67 -24.69 -8.25
CA ALA A 276 6.56 -23.79 -7.96
C ALA A 276 6.60 -23.40 -6.46
N MET A 277 7.16 -22.23 -6.16
CA MET A 277 7.28 -21.74 -4.79
C MET A 277 5.98 -21.11 -4.30
N ALA A 278 5.39 -20.24 -5.12
CA ALA A 278 4.16 -19.55 -4.76
C ALA A 278 3.27 -19.28 -5.98
N VAL A 279 1.96 -19.28 -5.73
CA VAL A 279 0.93 -18.72 -6.62
C VAL A 279 0.30 -17.54 -5.92
N VAL A 280 0.12 -16.43 -6.64
CA VAL A 280 -0.57 -15.23 -6.13
C VAL A 280 -1.80 -14.99 -6.97
N ALA A 281 -2.98 -15.19 -6.37
CA ALA A 281 -4.27 -14.84 -6.94
C ALA A 281 -4.72 -13.48 -6.43
N THR A 282 -5.43 -12.70 -7.26
CA THR A 282 -5.83 -11.33 -6.91
C THR A 282 -7.36 -11.22 -6.83
N VAL A 283 -7.86 -10.68 -5.73
CA VAL A 283 -9.25 -10.28 -5.54
C VAL A 283 -9.35 -8.76 -5.66
N GLY A 284 -9.65 -8.29 -6.86
CA GLY A 284 -9.65 -6.87 -7.23
C GLY A 284 -8.34 -6.42 -7.87
N THR A 285 -8.08 -6.87 -9.11
CA THR A 285 -6.87 -6.53 -9.88
C THR A 285 -6.69 -5.02 -10.06
N THR A 286 -5.44 -4.60 -10.23
CA THR A 286 -5.08 -3.16 -10.25
C THR A 286 -5.75 -2.39 -11.37
N SER A 287 -5.84 -2.96 -12.59
CA SER A 287 -6.37 -2.26 -13.75
C SER A 287 -7.89 -2.24 -13.80
N THR A 288 -8.53 -3.38 -13.54
CA THR A 288 -9.97 -3.63 -13.80
C THR A 288 -10.78 -4.00 -12.57
N ALA A 289 -10.14 -4.23 -11.42
CA ALA A 289 -10.74 -4.79 -10.22
C ALA A 289 -11.38 -6.19 -10.45
N SER A 290 -10.85 -6.97 -11.40
CA SER A 290 -11.30 -8.33 -11.68
C SER A 290 -10.97 -9.30 -10.55
N LEU A 291 -11.70 -10.41 -10.50
CA LEU A 291 -11.64 -11.43 -9.46
C LEU A 291 -11.06 -12.72 -10.03
N ASP A 292 -9.83 -13.06 -9.64
CA ASP A 292 -9.28 -14.36 -10.02
C ASP A 292 -10.11 -15.53 -9.43
N PRO A 293 -10.26 -16.66 -10.11
CA PRO A 293 -11.02 -17.81 -9.62
C PRO A 293 -10.23 -18.56 -8.54
N VAL A 294 -10.35 -18.07 -7.29
CA VAL A 294 -9.50 -18.50 -6.16
C VAL A 294 -9.61 -19.98 -5.87
N THR A 295 -10.82 -20.57 -5.94
CA THR A 295 -11.03 -21.99 -5.63
C THR A 295 -10.25 -22.89 -6.58
N GLU A 296 -10.36 -22.65 -7.88
CA GLU A 296 -9.67 -23.45 -8.91
C GLU A 296 -8.14 -23.26 -8.83
N ILE A 297 -7.70 -22.02 -8.59
CA ILE A 297 -6.28 -21.70 -8.41
C ILE A 297 -5.72 -22.39 -7.16
N ALA A 298 -6.50 -22.46 -6.07
CA ALA A 298 -6.09 -23.10 -4.83
C ALA A 298 -5.88 -24.63 -5.02
N GLU A 299 -6.73 -25.29 -5.79
CA GLU A 299 -6.57 -26.72 -6.10
C GLU A 299 -5.27 -26.98 -6.87
N ILE A 300 -4.95 -26.13 -7.86
CA ILE A 300 -3.74 -26.22 -8.65
C ILE A 300 -2.50 -25.93 -7.77
N ALA A 301 -2.52 -24.86 -6.98
CA ALA A 301 -1.43 -24.51 -6.09
C ALA A 301 -1.12 -25.62 -5.08
N ARG A 302 -2.17 -26.20 -4.47
CA ARG A 302 -2.06 -27.31 -3.53
C ARG A 302 -1.46 -28.56 -4.21
N SER A 303 -1.90 -28.90 -5.42
CA SER A 303 -1.40 -30.05 -6.17
C SER A 303 0.08 -29.89 -6.51
N ALA A 304 0.53 -28.67 -6.76
CA ALA A 304 1.93 -28.34 -7.00
C ALA A 304 2.76 -28.17 -5.70
N GLY A 305 2.11 -28.23 -4.52
CA GLY A 305 2.73 -27.93 -3.23
C GLY A 305 3.24 -26.48 -3.14
N ALA A 306 2.67 -25.57 -3.89
CA ALA A 306 3.02 -24.15 -3.88
C ALA A 306 2.22 -23.40 -2.80
N TRP A 307 2.85 -22.38 -2.19
CA TRP A 307 2.19 -21.45 -1.28
C TRP A 307 1.16 -20.61 -2.04
N LEU A 308 -0.07 -20.55 -1.56
CA LEU A 308 -1.09 -19.69 -2.13
C LEU A 308 -1.21 -18.39 -1.32
N HIS A 309 -0.91 -17.26 -1.95
CA HIS A 309 -1.15 -15.92 -1.40
C HIS A 309 -2.29 -15.25 -2.14
N ILE A 310 -3.24 -14.66 -1.40
CA ILE A 310 -4.34 -13.88 -1.97
C ILE A 310 -4.04 -12.38 -1.79
N ASP A 311 -3.84 -11.70 -2.90
CA ASP A 311 -3.79 -10.23 -2.93
C ASP A 311 -5.22 -9.68 -3.04
N ALA A 312 -5.83 -9.42 -1.89
CA ALA A 312 -7.11 -8.75 -1.75
C ALA A 312 -6.96 -7.30 -1.26
N ALA A 313 -5.81 -6.67 -1.57
CA ALA A 313 -5.44 -5.35 -1.05
C ALA A 313 -6.53 -4.28 -1.26
N TYR A 314 -7.28 -4.36 -2.36
CA TYR A 314 -8.42 -3.49 -2.62
C TYR A 314 -9.75 -4.21 -2.42
N GLY A 315 -9.97 -5.30 -3.14
CA GLY A 315 -11.26 -5.98 -3.20
C GLY A 315 -11.67 -6.62 -1.87
N GLY A 316 -10.71 -6.99 -1.00
CA GLY A 316 -11.00 -7.56 0.31
C GLY A 316 -11.93 -6.69 1.17
N SER A 317 -11.87 -5.36 1.02
CA SER A 317 -12.77 -4.44 1.74
C SER A 317 -14.25 -4.64 1.39
N MET A 318 -14.56 -5.20 0.22
CA MET A 318 -15.92 -5.49 -0.20
C MET A 318 -16.59 -6.55 0.68
N ALA A 319 -15.82 -7.49 1.21
CA ALA A 319 -16.33 -8.56 2.06
C ALA A 319 -16.88 -8.09 3.42
N VAL A 320 -16.68 -6.80 3.80
CA VAL A 320 -17.38 -6.21 4.96
C VAL A 320 -18.89 -6.08 4.71
N VAL A 321 -19.33 -6.20 3.46
CA VAL A 321 -20.73 -6.22 3.05
C VAL A 321 -21.19 -7.68 3.07
N PRO A 322 -22.09 -8.10 4.00
CA PRO A 322 -22.41 -9.52 4.20
C PRO A 322 -22.87 -10.26 2.94
N GLU A 323 -23.68 -9.62 2.11
CA GLU A 323 -24.19 -10.21 0.86
C GLU A 323 -23.14 -10.37 -0.23
N LEU A 324 -21.93 -9.83 -0.02
CA LEU A 324 -20.83 -9.84 -0.98
C LEU A 324 -19.60 -10.61 -0.48
N GLN A 325 -19.71 -11.29 0.66
CA GLN A 325 -18.60 -12.08 1.21
C GLN A 325 -18.12 -13.19 0.27
N GLY A 326 -19.00 -13.71 -0.59
CA GLY A 326 -18.66 -14.73 -1.59
C GLY A 326 -17.54 -14.35 -2.56
N ILE A 327 -17.12 -13.07 -2.62
CA ILE A 327 -15.93 -12.67 -3.39
C ILE A 327 -14.63 -13.27 -2.84
N LEU A 328 -14.64 -13.74 -1.60
CA LEU A 328 -13.53 -14.41 -0.94
C LEU A 328 -13.69 -15.94 -0.89
N ASP A 329 -14.64 -16.52 -1.65
CA ASP A 329 -14.80 -17.97 -1.72
C ASP A 329 -13.50 -18.63 -2.20
N GLY A 330 -13.09 -19.73 -1.52
CA GLY A 330 -11.82 -20.40 -1.77
C GLY A 330 -10.61 -19.85 -0.97
N VAL A 331 -10.76 -18.70 -0.32
CA VAL A 331 -9.68 -18.10 0.50
C VAL A 331 -9.32 -18.96 1.71
N GLU A 332 -10.24 -19.79 2.19
CA GLU A 332 -9.97 -20.77 3.25
C GLU A 332 -8.95 -21.83 2.85
N LEU A 333 -8.66 -21.97 1.57
CA LEU A 333 -7.63 -22.88 1.02
C LEU A 333 -6.25 -22.20 0.89
N ALA A 334 -6.18 -20.87 1.09
CA ALA A 334 -4.95 -20.12 0.96
C ALA A 334 -4.07 -20.19 2.22
N ASP A 335 -2.78 -19.98 2.04
CA ASP A 335 -1.78 -19.90 3.12
C ASP A 335 -1.67 -18.49 3.70
N SER A 336 -1.94 -17.47 2.89
CA SER A 336 -1.92 -16.07 3.32
C SER A 336 -2.84 -15.19 2.49
N ILE A 337 -3.36 -14.13 3.12
CA ILE A 337 -4.17 -13.09 2.47
C ILE A 337 -3.79 -11.72 2.98
N VAL A 338 -3.76 -10.73 2.09
CA VAL A 338 -3.59 -9.30 2.42
C VAL A 338 -4.83 -8.49 2.06
N MET A 339 -5.17 -7.53 2.92
CA MET A 339 -6.16 -6.49 2.66
C MET A 339 -5.67 -5.16 3.22
N ASN A 340 -5.98 -4.04 2.52
CA ASN A 340 -5.53 -2.71 2.94
C ASN A 340 -6.67 -1.87 3.51
N PRO A 341 -6.82 -1.76 4.86
CA PRO A 341 -7.77 -0.83 5.46
C PRO A 341 -7.56 0.62 5.03
N HIS A 342 -6.32 1.01 4.70
CA HIS A 342 -6.02 2.35 4.23
C HIS A 342 -6.50 2.66 2.80
N LYS A 343 -6.93 1.65 2.02
CA LYS A 343 -7.58 1.87 0.72
C LYS A 343 -9.08 2.08 0.90
N TRP A 344 -9.82 1.05 1.17
CA TRP A 344 -11.28 1.10 1.09
C TRP A 344 -12.02 0.80 2.41
N LEU A 345 -11.32 0.92 3.54
CA LEU A 345 -11.92 1.00 4.88
C LEU A 345 -11.62 2.34 5.59
N PHE A 346 -11.38 3.39 4.81
CA PHE A 346 -11.30 4.78 5.28
C PHE A 346 -10.32 5.02 6.43
N THR A 347 -9.34 4.13 6.58
CA THR A 347 -8.28 4.24 7.58
C THR A 347 -7.14 5.07 6.98
N PRO A 348 -6.63 6.11 7.66
CA PRO A 348 -5.50 6.88 7.15
C PRO A 348 -4.30 6.00 6.79
N MET A 349 -3.61 6.32 5.71
CA MET A 349 -2.37 5.65 5.32
C MET A 349 -1.30 5.88 6.43
N ASP A 350 -0.55 4.83 6.88
CA ASP A 350 -0.52 3.50 6.30
C ASP A 350 -1.17 2.46 7.23
N CYS A 351 -1.84 1.47 6.66
CA CYS A 351 -2.41 0.33 7.38
C CYS A 351 -2.74 -0.80 6.39
N SER A 352 -2.03 -1.90 6.48
CA SER A 352 -2.24 -3.12 5.69
C SER A 352 -2.38 -4.31 6.63
N ALA A 353 -3.40 -5.13 6.43
CA ALA A 353 -3.70 -6.30 7.23
C ALA A 353 -3.25 -7.57 6.50
N LEU A 354 -2.36 -8.33 7.11
CA LEU A 354 -1.87 -9.62 6.61
C LEU A 354 -2.34 -10.72 7.55
N TRP A 355 -2.92 -11.78 7.00
CA TRP A 355 -3.19 -13.02 7.73
C TRP A 355 -2.42 -14.18 7.10
N VAL A 356 -1.92 -15.06 7.96
CA VAL A 356 -1.21 -16.30 7.56
C VAL A 356 -1.77 -17.50 8.34
N ARG A 357 -1.84 -18.67 7.69
CA ARG A 357 -2.30 -19.91 8.31
C ARG A 357 -1.25 -20.53 9.22
N GLN A 358 0.01 -20.38 8.86
CA GLN A 358 1.14 -20.99 9.55
C GLN A 358 2.11 -19.93 10.07
N PRO A 359 1.78 -19.23 11.19
CA PRO A 359 2.64 -18.16 11.71
C PRO A 359 4.05 -18.64 12.07
N ALA A 360 4.23 -19.92 12.41
CA ALA A 360 5.52 -20.48 12.69
C ALA A 360 6.48 -20.43 11.49
N VAL A 361 5.96 -20.51 10.26
CA VAL A 361 6.78 -20.37 9.04
C VAL A 361 7.26 -18.91 8.89
N LEU A 362 6.36 -17.95 9.11
CA LEU A 362 6.70 -16.55 9.07
C LEU A 362 7.70 -16.17 10.18
N LYS A 363 7.50 -16.69 11.38
CA LYS A 363 8.45 -16.52 12.49
C LYS A 363 9.82 -17.10 12.15
N ARG A 364 9.91 -18.30 11.54
CA ARG A 364 11.18 -18.86 11.09
C ARG A 364 11.90 -17.98 10.07
N ALA A 365 11.16 -17.31 9.19
CA ALA A 365 11.76 -16.44 8.18
C ALA A 365 12.50 -15.24 8.81
N PHE A 366 11.98 -14.68 9.91
CA PHE A 366 12.42 -13.37 10.40
C PHE A 366 12.97 -13.35 11.82
N ALA A 367 12.59 -14.30 12.70
CA ALA A 367 12.98 -14.23 14.09
C ALA A 367 14.50 -14.32 14.29
N LEU A 368 15.07 -13.26 14.83
CA LEU A 368 16.44 -13.19 15.34
C LEU A 368 16.35 -12.47 16.70
N VAL A 369 16.44 -13.20 17.80
CA VAL A 369 16.23 -12.67 19.15
C VAL A 369 17.58 -12.50 19.86
N PRO A 370 18.19 -11.30 19.81
CA PRO A 370 19.33 -10.96 20.65
C PRO A 370 18.99 -11.04 22.13
N GLU A 371 19.98 -11.29 22.99
CA GLU A 371 19.79 -11.48 24.43
C GLU A 371 19.02 -10.34 25.11
N TYR A 372 19.26 -9.09 24.71
CA TYR A 372 18.59 -7.92 25.30
C TYR A 372 17.09 -7.81 24.96
N LEU A 373 16.58 -8.63 24.02
CA LEU A 373 15.16 -8.70 23.68
C LEU A 373 14.45 -9.91 24.28
N VAL A 374 15.17 -10.80 24.99
CA VAL A 374 14.58 -11.94 25.67
C VAL A 374 13.78 -11.45 26.87
N THR A 375 12.51 -11.82 26.93
CA THR A 375 11.60 -11.48 28.05
C THR A 375 11.07 -12.74 28.70
N ARG A 376 10.65 -12.66 29.97
CA ARG A 376 10.11 -13.81 30.71
C ARG A 376 8.80 -14.32 30.12
N GLU A 377 8.05 -13.44 29.46
CA GLU A 377 6.72 -13.69 28.91
C GLU A 377 6.77 -14.18 27.45
N GLN A 378 7.95 -14.26 26.80
CA GLN A 378 8.10 -14.45 25.36
C GLN A 378 7.36 -15.68 24.78
N ASP A 379 7.23 -16.75 25.55
CA ASP A 379 6.57 -17.98 25.10
C ASP A 379 5.04 -17.93 25.29
N ALA A 380 4.54 -16.98 26.08
CA ALA A 380 3.12 -16.80 26.38
C ALA A 380 2.45 -15.68 25.58
N VAL A 381 3.24 -14.84 24.88
CA VAL A 381 2.74 -13.63 24.20
C VAL A 381 3.20 -13.58 22.74
N VAL A 382 2.58 -12.71 21.97
CA VAL A 382 3.01 -12.40 20.60
C VAL A 382 4.01 -11.25 20.64
N ASN A 383 5.21 -11.47 20.09
CA ASN A 383 6.18 -10.41 19.83
C ASN A 383 6.22 -10.15 18.32
N TYR A 384 5.50 -9.14 17.86
CA TYR A 384 5.29 -8.90 16.43
C TYR A 384 6.57 -8.64 15.63
N MET A 385 7.66 -8.20 16.28
CA MET A 385 8.97 -8.06 15.62
C MET A 385 9.52 -9.38 15.04
N ASP A 386 9.06 -10.54 15.56
CA ASP A 386 9.49 -11.86 15.11
C ASP A 386 8.87 -12.27 13.77
N TYR A 387 7.83 -11.56 13.31
CA TYR A 387 7.02 -11.93 12.14
C TYR A 387 7.26 -11.05 10.92
N GLY A 388 8.25 -10.17 10.98
CA GLY A 388 8.58 -9.26 9.88
C GLY A 388 10.01 -8.76 9.92
N ILE A 389 10.38 -8.02 8.87
CA ILE A 389 11.74 -7.45 8.74
C ILE A 389 11.99 -6.28 9.69
N GLN A 390 10.93 -5.62 10.15
CA GLN A 390 11.03 -4.41 10.96
C GLN A 390 11.09 -4.76 12.45
N LEU A 391 12.12 -4.27 13.15
CA LEU A 391 12.17 -4.32 14.61
C LEU A 391 11.16 -3.34 15.22
N GLY A 392 11.29 -2.06 14.91
CA GLY A 392 10.39 -1.01 15.41
C GLY A 392 9.03 -1.06 14.70
N ARG A 393 7.94 -0.98 15.47
CA ARG A 393 6.57 -1.04 14.95
C ARG A 393 5.72 0.09 15.50
N ARG A 394 5.08 0.84 14.58
CA ARG A 394 4.11 1.89 14.92
C ARG A 394 2.81 1.28 15.45
N PHE A 395 2.16 1.95 16.38
CA PHE A 395 0.87 1.53 16.97
C PHE A 395 -0.30 1.77 15.98
N ARG A 396 -0.25 1.12 14.81
CA ARG A 396 -1.28 1.25 13.74
C ARG A 396 -2.65 0.72 14.14
N ALA A 397 -2.70 -0.23 15.06
CA ALA A 397 -3.95 -0.81 15.54
C ALA A 397 -4.90 0.23 16.15
N LEU A 398 -4.38 1.30 16.76
CA LEU A 398 -5.21 2.31 17.43
C LEU A 398 -6.14 3.05 16.45
N LYS A 399 -5.62 3.50 15.30
CA LYS A 399 -6.46 4.16 14.30
C LYS A 399 -7.49 3.22 13.66
N LEU A 400 -7.09 1.98 13.38
CA LEU A 400 -8.01 0.96 12.86
C LEU A 400 -9.12 0.65 13.87
N TRP A 401 -8.79 0.47 15.14
CA TRP A 401 -9.75 0.28 16.22
C TRP A 401 -10.76 1.44 16.32
N MET A 402 -10.28 2.69 16.23
CA MET A 402 -11.17 3.86 16.25
C MET A 402 -12.11 3.89 15.05
N VAL A 403 -11.63 3.56 13.85
CA VAL A 403 -12.46 3.48 12.64
C VAL A 403 -13.52 2.38 12.78
N LEU A 404 -13.11 1.16 13.18
CA LEU A 404 -14.02 0.03 13.34
C LEU A 404 -15.10 0.32 14.39
N ARG A 405 -14.75 0.93 15.51
CA ARG A 405 -15.71 1.28 16.58
C ARG A 405 -16.63 2.44 16.22
N ALA A 406 -16.10 3.45 15.55
CA ALA A 406 -16.87 4.64 15.23
C ALA A 406 -17.94 4.36 14.16
N TYR A 407 -17.64 3.50 13.20
CA TYR A 407 -18.58 3.20 12.13
C TYR A 407 -19.34 1.88 12.35
N GLY A 408 -18.78 0.93 13.08
CA GLY A 408 -19.31 -0.41 13.21
C GLY A 408 -19.37 -1.17 11.88
N ALA A 409 -19.72 -2.43 11.93
CA ALA A 409 -19.87 -3.27 10.73
C ALA A 409 -20.91 -2.70 9.75
N SER A 410 -22.09 -2.32 10.26
CA SER A 410 -23.19 -1.79 9.43
C SER A 410 -22.84 -0.46 8.77
N GLY A 411 -22.16 0.44 9.48
CA GLY A 411 -21.74 1.72 8.94
C GLY A 411 -20.64 1.61 7.89
N LEU A 412 -19.72 0.67 8.03
CA LEU A 412 -18.71 0.36 7.00
C LEU A 412 -19.38 -0.23 5.76
N ALA A 413 -20.21 -1.25 5.94
CA ALA A 413 -20.95 -1.88 4.85
C ALA A 413 -21.83 -0.88 4.07
N ALA A 414 -22.52 0.03 4.77
CA ALA A 414 -23.34 1.06 4.13
C ALA A 414 -22.51 1.99 3.24
N ARG A 415 -21.30 2.39 3.68
CA ARG A 415 -20.40 3.25 2.90
C ARG A 415 -19.88 2.54 1.66
N VAL A 416 -19.47 1.28 1.80
CA VAL A 416 -18.99 0.48 0.66
C VAL A 416 -20.12 0.27 -0.34
N ARG A 417 -21.33 -0.11 0.09
CA ARG A 417 -22.52 -0.24 -0.79
C ARG A 417 -22.80 1.05 -1.56
N HIS A 418 -22.78 2.19 -0.87
CA HIS A 418 -23.01 3.48 -1.51
C HIS A 418 -22.02 3.75 -2.65
N GLN A 419 -20.74 3.49 -2.44
CA GLN A 419 -19.71 3.72 -3.46
C GLN A 419 -19.83 2.74 -4.64
N VAL A 420 -20.22 1.50 -4.38
CA VAL A 420 -20.54 0.52 -5.43
C VAL A 420 -21.76 0.99 -6.23
N ALA A 421 -22.80 1.46 -5.56
CA ALA A 421 -24.00 1.98 -6.23
C ALA A 421 -23.68 3.18 -7.13
N LEU A 422 -22.82 4.09 -6.68
CA LEU A 422 -22.34 5.22 -7.51
C LEU A 422 -21.60 4.74 -8.76
N ALA A 423 -20.74 3.72 -8.64
CA ALA A 423 -20.01 3.16 -9.79
C ALA A 423 -20.95 2.48 -10.78
N GLN A 424 -21.94 1.74 -10.30
CA GLN A 424 -22.97 1.13 -11.15
C GLN A 424 -23.80 2.20 -11.88
N ALA A 425 -24.20 3.25 -11.18
CA ALA A 425 -24.92 4.38 -11.80
C ALA A 425 -24.06 5.06 -12.87
N PHE A 426 -22.78 5.33 -12.59
CA PHE A 426 -21.86 5.89 -13.56
C PHE A 426 -21.69 4.99 -14.79
N ALA A 427 -21.53 3.69 -14.60
CA ALA A 427 -21.45 2.73 -15.69
C ALA A 427 -22.73 2.71 -16.56
N GLN A 428 -23.90 2.91 -15.95
CA GLN A 428 -25.16 3.04 -16.70
C GLN A 428 -25.18 4.33 -17.54
N TRP A 429 -24.70 5.47 -17.00
CA TRP A 429 -24.61 6.72 -17.76
C TRP A 429 -23.65 6.59 -18.95
N VAL A 430 -22.50 5.92 -18.76
CA VAL A 430 -21.55 5.64 -19.83
C VAL A 430 -22.20 4.80 -20.92
N ARG A 431 -22.92 3.71 -20.57
CA ARG A 431 -23.57 2.82 -21.55
C ARG A 431 -24.73 3.49 -22.32
N ALA A 432 -25.38 4.47 -21.70
CA ALA A 432 -26.50 5.19 -22.31
C ALA A 432 -26.05 6.32 -23.27
N GLU A 433 -24.83 6.78 -23.16
CA GLU A 433 -24.33 7.91 -23.94
C GLU A 433 -23.68 7.44 -25.26
N PRO A 434 -24.13 7.92 -26.44
CA PRO A 434 -23.55 7.51 -27.71
C PRO A 434 -22.04 7.73 -27.81
N GLY A 435 -21.32 6.75 -28.35
CA GLY A 435 -19.89 6.78 -28.53
C GLY A 435 -19.07 6.44 -27.28
N TRP A 436 -19.71 6.28 -26.11
CA TRP A 436 -19.03 5.84 -24.90
C TRP A 436 -19.24 4.34 -24.67
N VAL A 437 -18.19 3.65 -24.21
CA VAL A 437 -18.22 2.21 -23.93
C VAL A 437 -17.59 1.89 -22.59
N VAL A 438 -18.12 0.89 -21.90
CA VAL A 438 -17.50 0.28 -20.72
C VAL A 438 -16.65 -0.89 -21.16
N ASP A 439 -15.35 -0.85 -20.89
CA ASP A 439 -14.34 -1.76 -21.46
C ASP A 439 -13.96 -2.95 -20.58
N ALA A 440 -14.47 -3.01 -19.36
CA ALA A 440 -14.27 -4.13 -18.44
C ALA A 440 -15.51 -4.37 -17.58
N PRO A 441 -15.69 -5.57 -16.99
CA PRO A 441 -16.74 -5.81 -15.99
C PRO A 441 -16.64 -4.85 -14.82
N VAL A 442 -17.78 -4.40 -14.29
CA VAL A 442 -17.85 -3.48 -13.15
C VAL A 442 -18.22 -4.28 -11.90
N HIS A 443 -17.20 -4.78 -11.21
CA HIS A 443 -17.37 -5.64 -10.03
C HIS A 443 -17.51 -4.86 -8.71
N PHE A 444 -16.76 -3.74 -8.58
CA PHE A 444 -16.68 -2.94 -7.36
C PHE A 444 -17.01 -1.47 -7.64
N SER A 445 -16.21 -0.58 -7.13
CA SER A 445 -16.37 0.87 -7.30
C SER A 445 -15.42 1.45 -8.36
N LEU A 446 -14.92 0.62 -9.27
CA LEU A 446 -14.08 1.02 -10.40
C LEU A 446 -14.83 0.80 -11.72
N VAL A 447 -14.82 1.81 -12.58
CA VAL A 447 -15.33 1.72 -13.96
C VAL A 447 -14.18 2.02 -14.93
N CYS A 448 -13.94 1.08 -15.84
CA CYS A 448 -13.03 1.23 -16.98
C CYS A 448 -13.86 1.54 -18.23
N PHE A 449 -13.59 2.67 -18.89
CA PHE A 449 -14.42 3.15 -19.98
C PHE A 449 -13.61 3.98 -20.97
N ARG A 450 -14.14 4.18 -22.18
CA ARG A 450 -13.53 5.02 -23.20
C ARG A 450 -14.58 5.68 -24.10
N TYR A 451 -14.21 6.76 -24.74
CA TYR A 451 -14.96 7.37 -25.81
C TYR A 451 -14.44 6.89 -27.16
N GLN A 452 -15.27 6.23 -27.94
CA GLN A 452 -14.96 5.70 -29.28
C GLN A 452 -16.18 5.82 -30.17
N PRO A 453 -16.44 7.00 -30.75
CA PRO A 453 -17.53 7.20 -31.69
C PRO A 453 -17.34 6.35 -32.95
N GLY A 454 -18.45 5.99 -33.60
CA GLY A 454 -18.43 5.11 -34.78
C GLY A 454 -17.52 5.60 -35.89
N GLY A 455 -16.77 4.67 -36.51
CA GLY A 455 -15.83 4.95 -37.62
C GLY A 455 -14.43 5.40 -37.16
N MET A 456 -14.18 5.61 -35.88
CA MET A 456 -12.86 5.98 -35.35
C MET A 456 -11.99 4.74 -35.13
N SER A 457 -10.73 4.79 -35.58
CA SER A 457 -9.75 3.74 -35.29
C SER A 457 -9.35 3.71 -33.80
N ASP A 458 -8.81 2.58 -33.31
CA ASP A 458 -8.33 2.47 -31.93
C ASP A 458 -7.23 3.50 -31.61
N ALA A 459 -6.33 3.78 -32.54
CA ALA A 459 -5.25 4.75 -32.34
C ALA A 459 -5.77 6.20 -32.22
N GLU A 460 -6.76 6.59 -33.00
CA GLU A 460 -7.41 7.90 -32.91
C GLU A 460 -8.19 8.02 -31.60
N ALA A 461 -8.92 6.96 -31.23
CA ALA A 461 -9.65 6.92 -29.96
C ALA A 461 -8.69 6.97 -28.75
N ASP A 462 -7.54 6.29 -28.80
CA ASP A 462 -6.53 6.35 -27.73
C ASP A 462 -6.02 7.78 -27.54
N ALA A 463 -5.61 8.46 -28.61
CA ALA A 463 -5.16 9.85 -28.57
C ALA A 463 -6.26 10.81 -28.06
N LEU A 464 -7.52 10.58 -28.47
CA LEU A 464 -8.67 11.38 -28.01
C LEU A 464 -8.91 11.19 -26.50
N ASN A 465 -8.93 9.95 -26.02
CA ASN A 465 -9.14 9.68 -24.59
C ASN A 465 -8.02 10.23 -23.70
N GLU A 466 -6.77 10.20 -24.17
CA GLU A 466 -5.64 10.83 -23.47
C GLU A 466 -5.83 12.36 -23.37
N ARG A 467 -6.28 13.02 -24.46
CA ARG A 467 -6.61 14.46 -24.45
C ARG A 467 -7.77 14.77 -23.51
N ILE A 468 -8.86 14.00 -23.57
CA ILE A 468 -10.03 14.16 -22.67
C ILE A 468 -9.59 14.07 -21.21
N MET A 469 -8.86 13.01 -20.84
CA MET A 469 -8.38 12.83 -19.47
C MET A 469 -7.49 13.99 -19.02
N THR A 470 -6.54 14.39 -19.85
CA THR A 470 -5.62 15.49 -19.54
C THR A 470 -6.38 16.79 -19.31
N ALA A 471 -7.35 17.11 -20.18
CA ALA A 471 -8.16 18.31 -20.07
C ALA A 471 -9.09 18.29 -18.83
N VAL A 472 -9.68 17.14 -18.49
CA VAL A 472 -10.47 16.99 -17.25
C VAL A 472 -9.59 17.16 -16.01
N ASN A 473 -8.44 16.49 -15.97
CA ASN A 473 -7.50 16.59 -14.84
C ASN A 473 -6.97 18.03 -14.64
N ALA A 474 -6.80 18.78 -15.74
CA ALA A 474 -6.37 20.18 -15.68
C ALA A 474 -7.42 21.12 -15.06
N THR A 475 -8.71 20.74 -15.02
CA THR A 475 -9.75 21.55 -14.36
C THR A 475 -9.50 21.73 -12.87
N GLY A 476 -8.89 20.71 -12.23
CA GLY A 476 -8.73 20.62 -10.78
C GLY A 476 -9.98 20.16 -10.03
N GLU A 477 -11.09 19.89 -10.74
CA GLU A 477 -12.34 19.44 -10.13
C GLU A 477 -12.44 17.91 -10.03
N ALA A 478 -11.84 17.20 -11.00
CA ALA A 478 -11.77 15.75 -11.03
C ALA A 478 -10.37 15.28 -11.42
N TYR A 479 -9.91 14.19 -10.83
CA TYR A 479 -8.65 13.55 -11.18
C TYR A 479 -8.87 12.07 -11.49
N LEU A 480 -8.66 11.70 -12.75
CA LEU A 480 -8.79 10.34 -13.26
C LEU A 480 -7.42 9.76 -13.60
N SER A 481 -7.33 8.44 -13.63
CA SER A 481 -6.19 7.71 -14.16
C SER A 481 -6.59 6.92 -15.42
N HIS A 482 -5.60 6.33 -16.07
CA HIS A 482 -5.81 5.44 -17.21
C HIS A 482 -5.12 4.10 -17.01
N THR A 483 -5.44 3.18 -17.87
CA THR A 483 -4.73 1.92 -18.06
C THR A 483 -4.75 1.53 -19.54
N LYS A 484 -4.03 0.47 -19.91
CA LYS A 484 -4.18 -0.15 -21.22
C LYS A 484 -4.83 -1.51 -21.07
N LEU A 485 -5.98 -1.70 -21.69
CA LEU A 485 -6.67 -2.99 -21.77
C LEU A 485 -6.63 -3.51 -23.19
N ARG A 486 -6.05 -4.68 -23.41
CA ARG A 486 -5.89 -5.28 -24.74
C ARG A 486 -5.19 -4.31 -25.73
N GLY A 487 -4.22 -3.55 -25.23
CA GLY A 487 -3.47 -2.56 -26.02
C GLY A 487 -4.14 -1.20 -26.19
N ARG A 488 -5.43 -1.04 -25.84
CA ARG A 488 -6.22 0.19 -25.97
C ARG A 488 -6.12 1.07 -24.73
N TYR A 489 -6.05 2.39 -24.92
CA TYR A 489 -6.09 3.37 -23.83
C TYR A 489 -7.49 3.47 -23.24
N VAL A 490 -7.63 3.24 -21.95
CA VAL A 490 -8.89 3.16 -21.22
C VAL A 490 -8.83 4.08 -20.00
N LEU A 491 -9.85 4.91 -19.85
CA LEU A 491 -10.03 5.77 -18.69
C LEU A 491 -10.50 4.95 -17.49
N ARG A 492 -10.08 5.34 -16.30
CA ARG A 492 -10.49 4.71 -15.03
C ARG A 492 -11.08 5.74 -14.10
N LEU A 493 -12.28 5.45 -13.59
CA LEU A 493 -12.92 6.20 -12.52
C LEU A 493 -13.14 5.25 -11.34
N ALA A 494 -12.38 5.46 -10.25
CA ALA A 494 -12.43 4.66 -9.03
C ALA A 494 -13.04 5.46 -7.88
N ILE A 495 -14.13 4.97 -7.29
CA ILE A 495 -14.84 5.64 -6.20
C ILE A 495 -14.46 4.99 -4.88
N GLY A 496 -13.64 5.64 -4.08
CA GLY A 496 -13.16 5.11 -2.80
C GLY A 496 -13.03 6.18 -1.71
N ASN A 497 -13.24 7.45 -2.04
CA ASN A 497 -13.17 8.53 -1.07
C ASN A 497 -14.46 8.60 -0.24
N ILE A 498 -14.32 8.69 1.09
CA ILE A 498 -15.44 8.73 2.04
C ILE A 498 -16.39 9.95 1.84
N ARG A 499 -15.90 11.00 1.17
CA ARG A 499 -16.63 12.25 0.92
C ARG A 499 -17.28 12.32 -0.46
N THR A 500 -17.01 11.33 -1.32
CA THR A 500 -17.61 11.29 -2.66
C THR A 500 -19.09 10.94 -2.59
N ASP A 501 -19.91 11.76 -3.23
CA ASP A 501 -21.34 11.54 -3.45
C ASP A 501 -21.70 11.64 -4.95
N GLU A 502 -22.98 11.51 -5.27
CA GLU A 502 -23.47 11.50 -6.66
C GLU A 502 -23.13 12.78 -7.42
N ARG A 503 -23.16 13.96 -6.78
CA ARG A 503 -22.87 15.24 -7.44
C ARG A 503 -21.45 15.29 -7.99
N HIS A 504 -20.48 14.69 -7.27
CA HIS A 504 -19.08 14.67 -7.70
C HIS A 504 -18.89 13.76 -8.91
N VAL A 505 -19.55 12.60 -8.91
CA VAL A 505 -19.51 11.65 -10.03
C VAL A 505 -20.22 12.23 -11.25
N ARG A 506 -21.37 12.91 -11.08
CA ARG A 506 -22.06 13.64 -12.16
C ARG A 506 -21.20 14.75 -12.72
N ARG A 507 -20.55 15.52 -11.86
CA ARG A 507 -19.66 16.60 -12.30
C ARG A 507 -18.50 16.08 -13.13
N ALA A 508 -17.86 14.98 -12.72
CA ALA A 508 -16.83 14.32 -13.50
C ALA A 508 -17.35 13.86 -14.87
N TRP A 509 -18.57 13.29 -14.90
CA TRP A 509 -19.22 12.87 -16.15
C TRP A 509 -19.52 14.05 -17.09
N GLU A 510 -20.03 15.16 -16.58
CA GLU A 510 -20.26 16.38 -17.37
C GLU A 510 -18.95 16.93 -17.97
N LEU A 511 -17.88 16.96 -17.18
CA LEU A 511 -16.56 17.36 -17.67
C LEU A 511 -16.07 16.43 -18.78
N LEU A 512 -16.19 15.12 -18.62
CA LEU A 512 -15.79 14.14 -19.63
C LEU A 512 -16.55 14.33 -20.95
N LYS A 513 -17.88 14.47 -20.89
CA LYS A 513 -18.71 14.70 -22.08
C LYS A 513 -18.39 16.06 -22.75
N GLY A 514 -18.22 17.10 -21.93
CA GLY A 514 -17.85 18.42 -22.45
C GLY A 514 -16.54 18.37 -23.23
N ARG A 515 -15.50 17.72 -22.71
CA ARG A 515 -14.20 17.58 -23.38
C ARG A 515 -14.24 16.65 -24.60
N ALA A 516 -15.13 15.65 -24.61
CA ALA A 516 -15.32 14.79 -25.77
C ALA A 516 -16.00 15.49 -26.94
N ALA A 517 -16.81 16.52 -26.68
CA ALA A 517 -17.49 17.33 -27.69
C ALA A 517 -16.62 18.48 -28.27
N GLU A 518 -15.47 18.77 -27.65
CA GLU A 518 -14.50 19.74 -28.17
C GLU A 518 -13.75 19.16 -29.38
N PRO A 519 -13.56 19.92 -30.46
CA PRO A 519 -12.94 19.43 -31.71
C PRO A 519 -11.45 19.08 -31.54
#